data_a3d356e6e7a6f03977dc0d00a91f8e14
#
_entry.id   a3d356e6e7a6f03977dc0d00a91f8e14
#
_cell.length_a   1.000
_cell.length_b   1.000
_cell.length_c   1.000
_cell.angle_alpha   90.00
_cell.angle_beta   90.00
_cell.angle_gamma   90.00
#
_symmetry.space_group_name_H-M   'P 1'
#
loop_
_entity.id
_entity.type
_entity.pdbx_description
1 polymer ?
#
loop_
_entity_poly.entity_id
_entity_poly.type
_entity_poly.pdbx_seq_one_letter_code
_entity_poly.pdbx_strand_id
1 'polypeptide(L)'
;MGVFLRGHERRKDGKTNTYWSLVENRRCAGARVVQRHVLYLGKLTPAQELSWEKTAAQFEDKPRLGEALPGFASQRELQRKEAAAIAVYLKQFRIERPRQWGACWVALTVWNLLKLSEFWSSRLPPSREGTRWLNVLITLVIYRLLDPGSEWRLHRQWYEQSALGDLLGEDFGLAAKDNLYRCLDRLLKHREELFQYLRGRWQDEFGAQFDVLLYDLTSTYFESDPPFPDGDKRRFGYSRDKRPDCVQVVIALIVTPEGYPLAYEVLAGNTSDKTTLQQFLEKIQKLYGKANRVWVM
;
A
#
# COMPACT_ATOMS: atom_id res chain seq x y z
N MET A 1 -6.00 -2.97 26.96
CA MET A 1 -6.87 -2.16 26.08
C MET A 1 -7.98 -3.06 25.61
N GLY A 2 -9.22 -2.65 25.84
CA GLY A 2 -10.37 -3.51 25.63
C GLY A 2 -10.80 -3.58 24.19
N VAL A 3 -11.41 -4.69 23.84
CA VAL A 3 -12.15 -4.89 22.59
C VAL A 3 -13.58 -4.43 22.85
N PHE A 4 -14.16 -3.64 21.94
CA PHE A 4 -15.52 -3.16 22.10
C PHE A 4 -16.32 -3.26 20.80
N LEU A 5 -17.63 -3.24 20.93
CA LEU A 5 -18.56 -3.29 19.82
C LEU A 5 -18.72 -1.88 19.21
N ARG A 6 -18.58 -1.75 17.89
CA ARG A 6 -18.78 -0.51 17.16
C ARG A 6 -19.80 -0.67 16.04
N GLY A 7 -20.83 0.15 16.06
CA GLY A 7 -21.82 0.26 15.00
C GLY A 7 -21.40 1.27 13.92
N HIS A 8 -21.65 0.93 12.67
CA HIS A 8 -21.49 1.83 11.51
C HIS A 8 -22.80 1.91 10.75
N GLU A 9 -23.35 3.10 10.62
CA GLU A 9 -24.55 3.32 9.83
C GLU A 9 -24.21 3.46 8.35
N ARG A 10 -24.92 2.73 7.50
CA ARG A 10 -24.87 2.88 6.04
C ARG A 10 -26.27 3.14 5.50
N ARG A 11 -26.41 4.20 4.76
CA ARG A 11 -27.65 4.55 4.06
C ARG A 11 -27.60 3.97 2.65
N LYS A 12 -28.53 3.04 2.34
CA LYS A 12 -28.67 2.46 1.01
C LYS A 12 -30.17 2.38 0.70
N ASP A 13 -30.57 2.82 -0.49
CA ASP A 13 -31.95 2.78 -0.99
C ASP A 13 -32.97 3.44 -0.02
N GLY A 14 -32.59 4.58 0.58
CA GLY A 14 -33.45 5.31 1.53
C GLY A 14 -33.56 4.68 2.93
N LYS A 15 -32.96 3.52 3.15
CA LYS A 15 -32.96 2.83 4.46
C LYS A 15 -31.59 2.95 5.13
N THR A 16 -31.59 3.28 6.42
CA THR A 16 -30.40 3.27 7.26
C THR A 16 -30.23 1.85 7.84
N ASN A 17 -29.06 1.28 7.64
CA ASN A 17 -28.71 -0.03 8.18
C ASN A 17 -27.46 0.10 9.04
N THR A 18 -27.51 -0.44 10.26
CA THR A 18 -26.35 -0.49 11.16
C THR A 18 -25.61 -1.81 10.98
N TYR A 19 -24.31 -1.71 10.78
CA TYR A 19 -23.39 -2.86 10.68
C TYR A 19 -22.41 -2.80 11.84
N TRP A 20 -22.18 -3.93 12.48
CA TRP A 20 -21.40 -4.02 13.69
C TRP A 20 -20.06 -4.67 13.46
N SER A 21 -19.05 -4.20 14.19
CA SER A 21 -17.72 -4.77 14.19
C SER A 21 -17.17 -4.78 15.62
N LEU A 22 -16.42 -5.80 15.97
CA LEU A 22 -15.56 -5.79 17.14
C LEU A 22 -14.27 -5.03 16.78
N VAL A 23 -13.93 -4.05 17.60
CA VAL A 23 -12.77 -3.20 17.38
C VAL A 23 -11.96 -3.08 18.66
N GLU A 24 -10.66 -2.91 18.52
CA GLU A 24 -9.77 -2.57 19.63
C GLU A 24 -9.08 -1.22 19.38
N ASN A 25 -8.87 -0.45 20.42
CA ASN A 25 -8.04 0.75 20.37
C ASN A 25 -6.60 0.36 20.72
N ARG A 26 -5.67 0.57 19.79
CA ARG A 26 -4.26 0.28 19.98
C ARG A 26 -3.46 1.58 20.04
N ARG A 27 -2.65 1.73 21.08
CA ARG A 27 -1.70 2.85 21.14
C ARG A 27 -0.48 2.54 20.29
N CYS A 28 -0.19 3.42 19.34
CA CYS A 28 1.01 3.40 18.51
C CYS A 28 2.04 4.41 19.03
N ALA A 29 3.26 4.35 18.51
CA ALA A 29 4.31 5.29 18.83
C ALA A 29 3.84 6.75 18.67
N GLY A 30 4.16 7.63 19.63
CA GLY A 30 3.72 9.03 19.60
C GLY A 30 2.38 9.29 20.27
N ALA A 31 1.90 8.41 21.16
CA ALA A 31 0.63 8.54 21.91
C ALA A 31 -0.65 8.53 21.03
N ARG A 32 -0.53 8.26 19.74
CA ARG A 32 -1.66 8.12 18.83
C ARG A 32 -2.42 6.82 19.13
N VAL A 33 -3.75 6.89 19.18
CA VAL A 33 -4.63 5.74 19.32
C VAL A 33 -5.16 5.39 17.94
N VAL A 34 -4.92 4.16 17.50
CA VAL A 34 -5.44 3.63 16.24
C VAL A 34 -6.49 2.57 16.55
N GLN A 35 -7.61 2.64 15.86
CA GLN A 35 -8.67 1.66 15.97
C GLN A 35 -8.43 0.52 14.99
N ARG A 36 -8.35 -0.69 15.51
CA ARG A 36 -8.18 -1.92 14.74
C ARG A 36 -9.49 -2.68 14.71
N HIS A 37 -9.91 -3.10 13.52
CA HIS A 37 -11.01 -4.04 13.35
C HIS A 37 -10.55 -5.46 13.66
N VAL A 38 -11.14 -6.06 14.68
CA VAL A 38 -10.84 -7.44 15.10
C VAL A 38 -11.74 -8.43 14.36
N LEU A 39 -13.05 -8.13 14.30
CA LEU A 39 -14.02 -8.99 13.66
C LEU A 39 -15.20 -8.18 13.12
N TYR A 40 -15.63 -8.46 11.90
CA TYR A 40 -16.84 -7.88 11.33
C TYR A 40 -18.02 -8.81 11.60
N LEU A 41 -19.08 -8.27 12.21
CA LEU A 41 -20.26 -9.04 12.65
C LEU A 41 -21.47 -8.86 11.74
N GLY A 42 -21.44 -7.88 10.84
CA GLY A 42 -22.58 -7.59 9.97
C GLY A 42 -23.75 -6.91 10.70
N LYS A 43 -24.98 -7.23 10.31
CA LYS A 43 -26.18 -6.76 10.99
C LYS A 43 -26.47 -7.65 12.19
N LEU A 44 -26.66 -7.06 13.35
CA LEU A 44 -27.03 -7.78 14.57
C LEU A 44 -28.48 -7.47 14.94
N THR A 45 -29.12 -8.45 15.54
CA THR A 45 -30.36 -8.23 16.28
C THR A 45 -30.03 -7.64 17.65
N PRO A 46 -30.97 -6.95 18.34
CA PRO A 46 -30.71 -6.39 19.67
C PRO A 46 -30.23 -7.42 20.70
N ALA A 47 -30.72 -8.65 20.61
CA ALA A 47 -30.27 -9.73 21.48
C ALA A 47 -28.83 -10.18 21.20
N GLN A 48 -28.42 -10.20 19.93
CA GLN A 48 -27.03 -10.49 19.52
C GLN A 48 -26.10 -9.35 19.90
N GLU A 49 -26.53 -8.11 19.76
CA GLU A 49 -25.77 -6.91 20.18
C GLU A 49 -25.41 -6.99 21.67
N LEU A 50 -26.40 -7.22 22.52
CA LEU A 50 -26.21 -7.37 23.97
C LEU A 50 -25.26 -8.54 24.32
N SER A 51 -25.37 -9.65 23.58
CA SER A 51 -24.49 -10.81 23.76
C SER A 51 -23.04 -10.49 23.39
N TRP A 52 -22.84 -9.77 22.29
CA TRP A 52 -21.52 -9.36 21.85
C TRP A 52 -20.89 -8.27 22.74
N GLU A 53 -21.68 -7.35 23.30
CA GLU A 53 -21.21 -6.41 24.32
C GLU A 53 -20.69 -7.12 25.56
N LYS A 54 -21.43 -8.10 26.08
CA LYS A 54 -20.99 -8.92 27.21
C LYS A 54 -19.72 -9.71 26.89
N THR A 55 -19.61 -10.24 25.67
CA THR A 55 -18.42 -10.95 25.22
C THR A 55 -17.22 -10.01 25.12
N ALA A 56 -17.41 -8.83 24.55
CA ALA A 56 -16.34 -7.82 24.43
C ALA A 56 -15.82 -7.39 25.81
N ALA A 57 -16.71 -7.19 26.78
CA ALA A 57 -16.32 -6.84 28.15
C ALA A 57 -15.42 -7.91 28.84
N GLN A 58 -15.59 -9.20 28.46
CA GLN A 58 -14.72 -10.26 29.00
C GLN A 58 -13.29 -10.22 28.44
N PHE A 59 -13.05 -9.59 27.29
CA PHE A 59 -11.70 -9.37 26.75
C PHE A 59 -10.99 -8.15 27.34
N GLU A 60 -11.63 -7.38 28.22
CA GLU A 60 -10.99 -6.25 28.93
C GLU A 60 -10.07 -6.72 30.06
N ASP A 61 -10.37 -7.86 30.68
CA ASP A 61 -9.47 -8.49 31.64
C ASP A 61 -8.35 -9.22 30.87
N LYS A 62 -7.15 -8.64 30.90
CA LYS A 62 -5.96 -9.13 30.23
C LYS A 62 -5.72 -10.61 30.49
N PRO A 63 -5.78 -11.50 29.47
CA PRO A 63 -5.12 -12.79 29.61
C PRO A 63 -3.62 -12.55 29.71
N ARG A 64 -2.99 -13.01 30.78
CA ARG A 64 -1.53 -13.07 30.89
C ARG A 64 -1.03 -14.00 29.79
N LEU A 65 0.10 -13.63 29.17
CA LEU A 65 0.77 -14.47 28.18
C LEU A 65 0.94 -15.88 28.76
N GLY A 66 0.27 -16.89 28.20
CA GLY A 66 0.29 -18.27 28.69
C GLY A 66 -1.04 -18.82 29.21
N GLU A 67 -2.07 -17.99 29.41
CA GLU A 67 -3.42 -18.49 29.75
C GLU A 67 -4.18 -18.82 28.45
N ALA A 68 -4.67 -20.05 28.36
CA ALA A 68 -5.46 -20.50 27.21
C ALA A 68 -6.70 -19.60 27.04
N LEU A 69 -6.96 -19.20 25.80
CA LEU A 69 -8.21 -18.51 25.46
C LEU A 69 -9.40 -19.34 25.95
N PRO A 70 -10.49 -18.75 26.48
CA PRO A 70 -11.62 -19.47 27.07
C PRO A 70 -12.25 -20.54 26.17
N GLY A 71 -12.04 -20.48 24.86
CA GLY A 71 -12.48 -21.50 23.90
C GLY A 71 -11.53 -22.69 23.73
N PHE A 72 -10.36 -22.69 24.40
CA PHE A 72 -9.35 -23.75 24.30
C PHE A 72 -8.91 -24.28 25.68
N ALA A 73 -9.72 -24.01 26.73
CA ALA A 73 -9.47 -24.53 28.05
C ALA A 73 -9.54 -26.06 28.07
N SER A 74 -8.67 -26.70 28.85
CA SER A 74 -8.67 -28.14 29.02
C SER A 74 -10.00 -28.61 29.60
N GLN A 75 -10.43 -29.83 29.27
CA GLN A 75 -11.71 -30.41 29.70
C GLN A 75 -11.95 -30.35 31.21
N ARG A 76 -10.89 -30.25 32.03
CA ARG A 76 -10.97 -30.10 33.50
C ARG A 76 -11.28 -28.67 33.97
N GLU A 77 -10.91 -27.65 33.18
CA GLU A 77 -11.22 -26.24 33.49
C GLU A 77 -12.63 -25.85 33.02
N LEU A 78 -13.13 -26.51 31.97
CA LEU A 78 -14.49 -26.32 31.48
C LEU A 78 -15.56 -26.72 32.53
N GLN A 79 -15.29 -27.76 33.31
CA GLN A 79 -16.20 -28.20 34.40
C GLN A 79 -16.28 -27.23 35.59
N ARG A 80 -15.30 -26.32 35.77
CA ARG A 80 -15.30 -25.31 36.83
C ARG A 80 -15.91 -23.96 36.44
N LYS A 81 -16.19 -23.71 35.18
CA LYS A 81 -16.70 -22.41 34.67
C LYS A 81 -17.97 -22.58 33.84
N GLU A 82 -18.90 -23.43 34.25
CA GLU A 82 -20.18 -23.65 33.54
C GLU A 82 -21.07 -22.40 33.37
N ALA A 83 -20.73 -21.28 34.04
CA ALA A 83 -21.53 -20.05 33.98
C ALA A 83 -21.11 -19.08 32.84
N ALA A 84 -20.05 -19.35 32.08
CA ALA A 84 -19.52 -18.42 31.09
C ALA A 84 -19.26 -19.01 29.68
N ALA A 85 -19.76 -20.22 29.42
CA ALA A 85 -19.60 -20.82 28.09
C ALA A 85 -20.52 -20.13 27.07
N ILE A 86 -19.94 -19.50 26.05
CA ILE A 86 -20.69 -18.98 24.90
C ILE A 86 -20.81 -20.10 23.89
N ALA A 87 -22.05 -20.53 23.64
CA ALA A 87 -22.32 -21.50 22.59
C ALA A 87 -22.16 -20.84 21.21
N VAL A 88 -21.17 -21.28 20.44
CA VAL A 88 -20.95 -20.82 19.06
C VAL A 88 -21.48 -21.90 18.10
N TYR A 89 -22.43 -21.53 17.26
CA TYR A 89 -22.93 -22.41 16.21
C TYR A 89 -21.94 -22.45 15.04
N LEU A 90 -21.02 -23.42 15.04
CA LEU A 90 -19.99 -23.57 13.99
C LEU A 90 -20.56 -23.69 12.57
N LYS A 91 -21.79 -24.24 12.43
CA LYS A 91 -22.48 -24.32 11.12
C LYS A 91 -22.92 -22.95 10.58
N GLN A 92 -23.02 -21.95 11.43
CA GLN A 92 -23.37 -20.57 11.05
C GLN A 92 -22.15 -19.65 11.00
N PHE A 93 -20.99 -20.18 11.30
CA PHE A 93 -19.74 -19.43 11.21
C PHE A 93 -19.44 -19.12 9.74
N ARG A 94 -19.34 -17.83 9.42
CA ARG A 94 -18.95 -17.35 8.11
C ARG A 94 -17.72 -16.46 8.25
N ILE A 95 -16.74 -16.73 7.43
CA ILE A 95 -15.60 -15.84 7.31
C ILE A 95 -16.05 -14.69 6.41
N GLU A 96 -16.24 -13.51 7.00
CA GLU A 96 -16.58 -12.32 6.26
C GLU A 96 -15.36 -11.39 6.21
N ARG A 97 -15.01 -10.91 5.00
CA ARG A 97 -13.87 -10.02 4.72
C ARG A 97 -12.53 -10.61 5.18
N PRO A 98 -12.09 -11.74 4.63
CA PRO A 98 -10.73 -12.21 4.88
C PRO A 98 -9.74 -11.16 4.40
N ARG A 99 -8.71 -10.86 5.21
CA ARG A 99 -7.65 -9.92 4.86
C ARG A 99 -6.43 -10.66 4.37
N GLN A 100 -5.80 -10.12 3.35
CA GLN A 100 -4.52 -10.62 2.86
C GLN A 100 -3.40 -10.17 3.80
N TRP A 101 -3.03 -11.02 4.75
CA TRP A 101 -1.97 -10.69 5.71
C TRP A 101 -0.59 -11.09 5.18
N GLY A 102 -0.42 -12.32 4.69
CA GLY A 102 0.88 -12.86 4.30
C GLY A 102 1.56 -12.07 3.19
N ALA A 103 0.82 -11.76 2.11
CA ALA A 103 1.34 -10.96 1.01
C ALA A 103 1.79 -9.57 1.46
N CYS A 104 0.98 -8.88 2.29
CA CYS A 104 1.34 -7.57 2.83
C CYS A 104 2.58 -7.64 3.73
N TRP A 105 2.69 -8.68 4.54
CA TRP A 105 3.84 -8.89 5.43
C TRP A 105 5.13 -9.13 4.62
N VAL A 106 5.10 -10.01 3.61
CA VAL A 106 6.25 -10.26 2.73
C VAL A 106 6.68 -8.97 2.03
N ALA A 107 5.73 -8.23 1.43
CA ALA A 107 6.03 -6.99 0.74
C ALA A 107 6.65 -5.94 1.69
N LEU A 108 6.16 -5.84 2.93
CA LEU A 108 6.73 -4.96 3.95
C LEU A 108 8.11 -5.43 4.40
N THR A 109 8.35 -6.74 4.43
CA THR A 109 9.68 -7.31 4.73
C THR A 109 10.69 -6.93 3.64
N VAL A 110 10.31 -7.01 2.35
CA VAL A 110 11.15 -6.56 1.23
C VAL A 110 11.42 -5.06 1.30
N TRP A 111 10.41 -4.25 1.63
CA TRP A 111 10.58 -2.81 1.87
C TRP A 111 11.65 -2.53 2.93
N ASN A 112 11.62 -3.28 4.04
CA ASN A 112 12.57 -3.14 5.14
C ASN A 112 13.97 -3.65 4.76
N LEU A 113 14.07 -4.75 4.00
CA LEU A 113 15.34 -5.27 3.47
C LEU A 113 16.05 -4.22 2.62
N LEU A 114 15.31 -3.52 1.78
CA LEU A 114 15.84 -2.42 0.96
C LEU A 114 16.10 -1.14 1.75
N LYS A 115 15.78 -1.12 3.05
CA LYS A 115 15.94 0.02 3.97
C LYS A 115 15.29 1.31 3.45
N LEU A 116 14.20 1.19 2.69
CA LEU A 116 13.54 2.34 2.07
C LEU A 116 12.99 3.35 3.09
N SER A 117 12.64 2.89 4.29
CA SER A 117 12.23 3.79 5.37
C SER A 117 13.36 4.72 5.83
N GLU A 118 14.62 4.26 5.80
CA GLU A 118 15.78 5.10 6.16
C GLU A 118 15.95 6.25 5.15
N PHE A 119 15.79 5.95 3.86
CA PHE A 119 15.84 6.96 2.81
C PHE A 119 14.71 7.97 2.91
N TRP A 120 13.47 7.49 3.14
CA TRP A 120 12.28 8.32 3.02
C TRP A 120 11.91 9.07 4.30
N SER A 121 12.32 8.62 5.48
CA SER A 121 11.88 9.20 6.77
C SER A 121 12.18 10.70 6.90
N SER A 122 13.35 11.14 6.46
CA SER A 122 13.73 12.56 6.47
C SER A 122 13.09 13.38 5.35
N ARG A 123 12.72 12.73 4.24
CA ARG A 123 12.17 13.36 3.03
C ARG A 123 10.65 13.47 3.05
N LEU A 124 10.01 12.60 3.81
CA LEU A 124 8.55 12.54 3.98
C LEU A 124 8.16 12.67 5.46
N PRO A 125 8.50 13.78 6.12
CA PRO A 125 8.08 13.99 7.51
C PRO A 125 6.55 14.03 7.60
N PRO A 126 5.97 13.64 8.76
CA PRO A 126 4.54 13.77 8.99
C PRO A 126 4.05 15.20 8.78
N SER A 127 2.83 15.36 8.27
CA SER A 127 2.23 16.69 8.16
C SER A 127 1.84 17.24 9.54
N ARG A 128 1.59 18.55 9.62
CA ARG A 128 1.05 19.20 10.84
C ARG A 128 -0.31 18.64 11.23
N GLU A 129 -1.08 18.15 10.27
CA GLU A 129 -2.39 17.51 10.45
C GLU A 129 -2.28 16.03 10.85
N GLY A 130 -1.06 15.51 11.02
CA GLY A 130 -0.80 14.14 11.43
C GLY A 130 -0.73 13.09 10.31
N THR A 131 -0.80 13.49 9.04
CA THR A 131 -0.65 12.55 7.92
C THR A 131 0.78 11.99 7.90
N ARG A 132 0.90 10.67 7.99
CA ARG A 132 2.19 9.95 7.93
C ARG A 132 2.53 9.62 6.49
N TRP A 133 3.17 10.55 5.78
CA TRP A 133 3.49 10.41 4.36
C TRP A 133 4.31 9.18 4.02
N LEU A 134 5.21 8.77 4.91
CA LEU A 134 5.97 7.53 4.74
C LEU A 134 5.05 6.31 4.67
N ASN A 135 4.05 6.21 5.55
CA ASN A 135 3.11 5.10 5.55
C ASN A 135 2.15 5.15 4.34
N VAL A 136 1.82 6.35 3.85
CA VAL A 136 1.09 6.52 2.58
C VAL A 136 1.92 5.98 1.43
N LEU A 137 3.21 6.31 1.37
CA LEU A 137 4.12 5.79 0.34
C LEU A 137 4.26 4.27 0.41
N ILE A 138 4.48 3.70 1.60
CA ILE A 138 4.55 2.25 1.80
C ILE A 138 3.28 1.59 1.25
N THR A 139 2.12 2.16 1.54
CA THR A 139 0.83 1.65 1.06
C THR A 139 0.73 1.68 -0.45
N LEU A 140 1.13 2.78 -1.09
CA LEU A 140 1.15 2.90 -2.55
C LEU A 140 2.05 1.87 -3.21
N VAL A 141 3.28 1.70 -2.69
CA VAL A 141 4.26 0.77 -3.26
C VAL A 141 3.80 -0.68 -3.08
N ILE A 142 3.36 -1.06 -1.89
CA ILE A 142 2.90 -2.42 -1.62
C ILE A 142 1.64 -2.74 -2.45
N TYR A 143 0.71 -1.81 -2.58
CA TYR A 143 -0.44 -1.99 -3.45
C TYR A 143 -0.02 -2.22 -4.90
N ARG A 144 0.87 -1.41 -5.44
CA ARG A 144 1.38 -1.57 -6.81
C ARG A 144 2.10 -2.89 -7.04
N LEU A 145 2.75 -3.42 -6.00
CA LEU A 145 3.44 -4.71 -6.05
C LEU A 145 2.47 -5.90 -6.02
N LEU A 146 1.43 -5.85 -5.16
CA LEU A 146 0.57 -6.99 -4.88
C LEU A 146 -0.68 -7.07 -5.77
N ASP A 147 -1.28 -5.93 -6.07
CA ASP A 147 -2.54 -5.85 -6.84
C ASP A 147 -2.61 -4.51 -7.56
N PRO A 148 -1.78 -4.31 -8.61
CA PRO A 148 -1.66 -3.04 -9.29
C PRO A 148 -3.00 -2.53 -9.84
N GLY A 149 -3.30 -1.28 -9.57
CA GLY A 149 -4.54 -0.63 -9.99
C GLY A 149 -4.51 0.87 -9.70
N SER A 150 -5.64 1.53 -9.88
CA SER A 150 -5.76 2.97 -9.61
C SER A 150 -5.76 3.29 -8.11
N GLU A 151 -5.36 4.50 -7.75
CA GLU A 151 -5.44 5.03 -6.40
C GLU A 151 -6.87 5.03 -5.88
N TRP A 152 -7.85 5.19 -6.76
CA TRP A 152 -9.27 5.11 -6.42
C TRP A 152 -9.66 3.70 -5.96
N ARG A 153 -9.17 2.64 -6.65
CA ARG A 153 -9.40 1.24 -6.25
C ARG A 153 -8.69 0.93 -4.94
N LEU A 154 -7.46 1.42 -4.75
CA LEU A 154 -6.74 1.33 -3.49
C LEU A 154 -7.57 1.92 -2.34
N HIS A 155 -8.06 3.16 -2.50
CA HIS A 155 -8.87 3.86 -1.51
C HIS A 155 -10.18 3.14 -1.18
N ARG A 156 -10.91 2.67 -2.22
CA ARG A 156 -12.29 2.16 -2.06
C ARG A 156 -12.40 0.70 -1.70
N GLN A 157 -11.41 -0.12 -2.08
CA GLN A 157 -11.55 -1.56 -2.01
C GLN A 157 -10.34 -2.24 -1.36
N TRP A 158 -9.16 -2.04 -1.92
CA TRP A 158 -8.01 -2.86 -1.57
C TRP A 158 -7.49 -2.62 -0.15
N TYR A 159 -7.42 -1.38 0.29
CA TYR A 159 -6.88 -1.06 1.61
C TYR A 159 -7.67 -1.72 2.74
N GLU A 160 -8.99 -1.71 2.64
CA GLU A 160 -9.88 -2.37 3.63
C GLU A 160 -9.76 -3.90 3.63
N GLN A 161 -9.39 -4.50 2.51
CA GLN A 161 -9.24 -5.94 2.36
C GLN A 161 -7.83 -6.42 2.70
N SER A 162 -6.86 -5.51 2.74
CA SER A 162 -5.49 -5.79 3.09
C SER A 162 -5.27 -5.72 4.61
N ALA A 163 -4.26 -6.43 5.11
CA ALA A 163 -3.81 -6.30 6.49
C ALA A 163 -2.81 -5.15 6.69
N LEU A 164 -2.62 -4.30 5.67
CA LEU A 164 -1.56 -3.30 5.70
C LEU A 164 -1.81 -2.24 6.77
N GLY A 165 -3.08 -1.85 6.99
CA GLY A 165 -3.44 -0.95 8.09
C GLY A 165 -3.02 -1.50 9.46
N ASP A 166 -3.25 -2.79 9.70
CA ASP A 166 -2.84 -3.46 10.94
C ASP A 166 -1.32 -3.52 11.09
N LEU A 167 -0.60 -3.84 9.99
CA LEU A 167 0.86 -3.93 9.98
C LEU A 167 1.54 -2.58 10.19
N LEU A 168 0.96 -1.50 9.67
CA LEU A 168 1.49 -0.14 9.82
C LEU A 168 0.97 0.58 11.06
N GLY A 169 -0.03 0.03 11.75
CA GLY A 169 -0.71 0.68 12.86
C GLY A 169 -1.51 1.92 12.43
N GLU A 170 -2.17 1.83 11.29
CA GLU A 170 -2.92 2.92 10.63
C GLU A 170 -4.38 2.57 10.42
N ASP A 171 -5.23 3.59 10.36
CA ASP A 171 -6.63 3.49 10.01
C ASP A 171 -6.90 3.78 8.51
N PHE A 172 -8.17 3.79 8.11
CA PHE A 172 -8.60 4.07 6.74
C PHE A 172 -8.25 5.47 6.25
N GLY A 173 -8.03 6.43 7.15
CA GLY A 173 -7.65 7.79 6.80
C GLY A 173 -6.30 7.85 6.10
N LEU A 174 -5.43 6.85 6.29
CA LEU A 174 -4.15 6.78 5.60
C LEU A 174 -4.34 6.71 4.08
N ALA A 175 -5.23 5.84 3.62
CA ALA A 175 -5.52 5.62 2.20
C ALA A 175 -6.60 6.59 1.66
N ALA A 176 -6.80 7.75 2.27
CA ALA A 176 -7.66 8.78 1.72
C ALA A 176 -7.16 9.20 0.32
N LYS A 177 -8.08 9.34 -0.64
CA LYS A 177 -7.76 9.62 -2.04
C LYS A 177 -6.77 10.78 -2.21
N ASP A 178 -7.03 11.88 -1.53
CA ASP A 178 -6.19 13.08 -1.62
C ASP A 178 -4.78 12.85 -1.07
N ASN A 179 -4.64 12.04 -0.03
CA ASN A 179 -3.34 11.68 0.51
C ASN A 179 -2.51 10.87 -0.48
N LEU A 180 -3.15 9.94 -1.21
CA LEU A 180 -2.47 9.10 -2.20
C LEU A 180 -1.89 9.96 -3.33
N TYR A 181 -2.69 10.83 -3.94
CA TYR A 181 -2.22 11.70 -5.03
C TYR A 181 -1.17 12.72 -4.56
N ARG A 182 -1.40 13.38 -3.42
CA ARG A 182 -0.42 14.33 -2.85
C ARG A 182 0.90 13.66 -2.49
N CYS A 183 0.87 12.37 -2.12
CA CYS A 183 2.10 11.62 -1.87
C CYS A 183 2.91 11.48 -3.17
N LEU A 184 2.28 11.12 -4.29
CA LEU A 184 2.96 11.00 -5.59
C LEU A 184 3.66 12.30 -5.99
N ASP A 185 3.00 13.45 -5.82
CA ASP A 185 3.60 14.76 -6.12
C ASP A 185 4.86 15.03 -5.28
N ARG A 186 4.89 14.55 -4.03
CA ARG A 186 6.04 14.71 -3.15
C ARG A 186 7.25 13.88 -3.55
N LEU A 187 7.06 12.75 -4.26
CA LEU A 187 8.14 11.85 -4.64
C LEU A 187 9.01 12.41 -5.76
N LEU A 188 8.41 13.15 -6.69
CA LEU A 188 9.06 13.58 -7.92
C LEU A 188 10.37 14.34 -7.70
N LYS A 189 10.42 15.19 -6.69
CA LYS A 189 11.62 15.99 -6.37
C LYS A 189 12.80 15.16 -5.86
N HIS A 190 12.56 13.94 -5.38
CA HIS A 190 13.58 13.05 -4.83
C HIS A 190 13.96 11.92 -5.78
N ARG A 191 13.52 11.99 -7.05
CA ARG A 191 13.71 10.93 -8.02
C ARG A 191 15.18 10.54 -8.20
N GLU A 192 16.06 11.50 -8.46
CA GLU A 192 17.46 11.23 -8.73
C GLU A 192 18.19 10.67 -7.50
N GLU A 193 17.92 11.25 -6.33
CA GLU A 193 18.46 10.75 -5.06
C GLU A 193 18.01 9.31 -4.75
N LEU A 194 16.74 8.99 -5.06
CA LEU A 194 16.21 7.65 -4.88
C LEU A 194 16.96 6.62 -5.73
N PHE A 195 17.19 6.92 -7.01
CA PHE A 195 17.90 5.97 -7.88
C PHE A 195 19.37 5.82 -7.48
N GLN A 196 20.02 6.87 -7.02
CA GLN A 196 21.38 6.77 -6.45
C GLN A 196 21.39 5.88 -5.20
N TYR A 197 20.42 6.05 -4.30
CA TYR A 197 20.26 5.20 -3.12
C TYR A 197 20.01 3.75 -3.49
N LEU A 198 19.05 3.49 -4.39
CA LEU A 198 18.73 2.15 -4.84
C LEU A 198 19.91 1.44 -5.50
N ARG A 199 20.70 2.16 -6.29
CA ARG A 199 21.93 1.60 -6.88
C ARG A 199 22.86 1.04 -5.82
N GLY A 200 23.11 1.77 -4.72
CA GLY A 200 23.87 1.25 -3.60
C GLY A 200 23.24 -0.01 -2.99
N ARG A 201 21.92 0.00 -2.82
CA ARG A 201 21.21 -1.18 -2.29
C ARG A 201 21.28 -2.41 -3.22
N TRP A 202 21.17 -2.18 -4.55
CA TRP A 202 21.33 -3.28 -5.53
C TRP A 202 22.73 -3.90 -5.46
N GLN A 203 23.75 -3.06 -5.28
CA GLN A 203 25.12 -3.55 -5.14
C GLN A 203 25.34 -4.27 -3.82
N ASP A 204 24.91 -3.69 -2.70
CA ASP A 204 25.14 -4.23 -1.36
C ASP A 204 24.39 -5.53 -1.10
N GLU A 205 23.10 -5.59 -1.48
CA GLU A 205 22.22 -6.72 -1.15
C GLU A 205 22.24 -7.82 -2.21
N PHE A 206 22.46 -7.47 -3.47
CA PHE A 206 22.33 -8.42 -4.59
C PHE A 206 23.61 -8.55 -5.42
N GLY A 207 24.68 -7.81 -5.10
CA GLY A 207 25.92 -7.83 -5.88
C GLY A 207 25.74 -7.35 -7.31
N ALA A 208 24.75 -6.47 -7.57
CA ALA A 208 24.46 -6.00 -8.92
C ALA A 208 25.64 -5.30 -9.56
N GLN A 209 25.90 -5.61 -10.83
CA GLN A 209 26.93 -5.00 -11.65
C GLN A 209 26.30 -4.02 -12.64
N PHE A 210 27.01 -2.94 -12.96
CA PHE A 210 26.48 -1.88 -13.81
C PHE A 210 27.28 -1.70 -15.10
N ASP A 211 28.04 -2.70 -15.48
CA ASP A 211 28.88 -2.70 -16.70
C ASP A 211 28.05 -2.80 -17.98
N VAL A 212 26.91 -3.45 -17.90
CA VAL A 212 25.96 -3.61 -19.00
C VAL A 212 24.63 -2.96 -18.59
N LEU A 213 24.06 -2.16 -19.47
CA LEU A 213 22.79 -1.50 -19.26
C LEU A 213 21.83 -1.85 -20.39
N LEU A 214 20.56 -2.07 -20.03
CA LEU A 214 19.47 -2.26 -20.98
C LEU A 214 18.63 -0.98 -21.02
N TYR A 215 18.34 -0.54 -22.23
CA TYR A 215 17.54 0.65 -22.47
C TYR A 215 16.27 0.25 -23.24
N ASP A 216 15.12 0.62 -22.72
CA ASP A 216 13.83 0.41 -23.36
C ASP A 216 12.97 1.66 -23.35
N LEU A 217 12.19 1.81 -24.42
CA LEU A 217 11.19 2.86 -24.56
C LEU A 217 9.80 2.24 -24.59
N THR A 218 8.94 2.72 -23.73
CA THR A 218 7.52 2.39 -23.77
C THR A 218 6.68 3.66 -23.81
N SER A 219 5.44 3.56 -24.28
CA SER A 219 4.48 4.66 -24.25
C SER A 219 3.29 4.33 -23.36
N THR A 220 2.69 5.37 -22.80
CA THR A 220 1.39 5.25 -22.14
C THR A 220 0.49 6.37 -22.64
N TYR A 221 -0.77 6.05 -22.91
CA TYR A 221 -1.74 7.02 -23.41
C TYR A 221 -2.62 7.56 -22.29
N PHE A 222 -3.25 8.69 -22.55
CA PHE A 222 -4.18 9.36 -21.65
C PHE A 222 -5.49 9.67 -22.41
N GLU A 223 -6.59 9.25 -21.84
CA GLU A 223 -7.94 9.60 -22.33
C GLU A 223 -8.30 11.00 -21.81
N SER A 224 -7.58 12.01 -22.32
CA SER A 224 -7.77 13.42 -21.96
C SER A 224 -7.49 14.30 -23.17
N ASP A 225 -8.30 15.32 -23.36
CA ASP A 225 -8.23 16.22 -24.50
C ASP A 225 -7.39 17.47 -24.21
N PRO A 226 -6.64 17.99 -25.22
CA PRO A 226 -6.03 19.32 -25.13
C PRO A 226 -7.13 20.42 -25.03
N PRO A 227 -6.78 21.64 -24.54
CA PRO A 227 -5.42 22.11 -24.30
C PRO A 227 -4.83 21.69 -22.96
N PHE A 228 -3.52 21.47 -22.93
CA PHE A 228 -2.77 21.19 -21.72
C PHE A 228 -1.92 22.39 -21.31
N PRO A 229 -1.53 22.50 -20.02
CA PRO A 229 -0.61 23.53 -19.55
C PRO A 229 0.72 23.56 -20.31
N ASP A 230 1.36 24.72 -20.31
CA ASP A 230 2.68 24.85 -20.88
C ASP A 230 3.68 23.89 -20.23
N GLY A 231 4.52 23.26 -21.04
CA GLY A 231 5.49 22.26 -20.57
C GLY A 231 4.92 20.84 -20.37
N ASP A 232 3.62 20.62 -20.56
CA ASP A 232 3.04 19.29 -20.54
C ASP A 232 3.66 18.43 -21.65
N LYS A 233 3.96 17.18 -21.32
CA LYS A 233 4.61 16.22 -22.23
C LYS A 233 3.64 15.35 -23.01
N ARG A 234 2.35 15.41 -22.71
CA ARG A 234 1.32 14.70 -23.46
C ARG A 234 1.21 15.26 -24.86
N ARG A 235 1.41 14.43 -25.86
CA ARG A 235 1.34 14.77 -27.29
C ARG A 235 0.76 13.58 -28.06
N PHE A 236 0.10 13.85 -29.18
CA PHE A 236 -0.21 12.80 -30.14
C PHE A 236 1.08 12.29 -30.76
N GLY A 237 1.18 10.97 -30.91
CA GLY A 237 2.38 10.32 -31.42
C GLY A 237 2.10 8.88 -31.86
N TYR A 238 3.14 8.11 -32.15
CA TYR A 238 3.00 6.71 -32.51
C TYR A 238 2.58 5.91 -31.28
N SER A 239 1.36 5.35 -31.31
CA SER A 239 0.81 4.56 -30.22
C SER A 239 1.05 3.07 -30.44
N ARG A 240 1.83 2.44 -29.55
CA ARG A 240 2.00 0.97 -29.53
C ARG A 240 0.67 0.27 -29.14
N ASP A 241 -0.17 0.92 -28.35
CA ASP A 241 -1.47 0.41 -27.88
C ASP A 241 -2.60 0.57 -28.91
N LYS A 242 -2.27 1.03 -30.14
CA LYS A 242 -3.23 1.28 -31.23
C LYS A 242 -4.31 2.30 -30.84
N ARG A 243 -3.96 3.29 -30.03
CA ARG A 243 -4.82 4.41 -29.62
C ARG A 243 -4.28 5.74 -30.18
N PRO A 244 -4.28 5.93 -31.52
CA PRO A 244 -3.83 7.19 -32.15
C PRO A 244 -4.74 8.37 -31.83
N ASP A 245 -5.94 8.10 -31.33
CA ASP A 245 -6.93 9.04 -30.86
C ASP A 245 -6.57 9.68 -29.51
N CYS A 246 -5.64 9.10 -28.78
CA CYS A 246 -5.23 9.57 -27.45
C CYS A 246 -3.84 10.23 -27.47
N VAL A 247 -3.67 11.23 -26.62
CA VAL A 247 -2.35 11.78 -26.33
C VAL A 247 -1.57 10.80 -25.46
N GLN A 248 -0.26 10.81 -25.60
CA GLN A 248 0.63 9.88 -24.88
C GLN A 248 1.87 10.60 -24.32
N VAL A 249 2.59 9.92 -23.47
CA VAL A 249 3.99 10.22 -23.14
C VAL A 249 4.85 9.01 -23.44
N VAL A 250 6.12 9.24 -23.72
CA VAL A 250 7.12 8.17 -23.87
C VAL A 250 7.91 8.06 -22.59
N ILE A 251 8.12 6.85 -22.11
CA ILE A 251 8.89 6.55 -20.90
C ILE A 251 10.15 5.81 -21.33
N ALA A 252 11.30 6.41 -21.04
CA ALA A 252 12.59 5.79 -21.20
C ALA A 252 13.01 5.16 -19.88
N LEU A 253 13.38 3.89 -19.89
CA LEU A 253 13.81 3.15 -18.70
C LEU A 253 15.20 2.57 -18.93
N ILE A 254 16.08 2.68 -17.91
CA ILE A 254 17.35 1.98 -17.89
C ILE A 254 17.36 1.00 -16.73
N VAL A 255 17.71 -0.24 -17.03
CA VAL A 255 17.83 -1.32 -16.05
C VAL A 255 19.14 -2.09 -16.25
N THR A 256 19.56 -2.84 -15.25
CA THR A 256 20.61 -3.86 -15.42
C THR A 256 20.07 -5.10 -16.14
N PRO A 257 20.91 -6.04 -16.61
CA PRO A 257 20.45 -7.28 -17.20
C PRO A 257 19.55 -8.12 -16.28
N GLU A 258 19.75 -7.99 -14.96
CA GLU A 258 18.94 -8.67 -13.94
C GLU A 258 17.60 -7.95 -13.67
N GLY A 259 17.39 -6.79 -14.29
CA GLY A 259 16.14 -6.00 -14.17
C GLY A 259 16.14 -4.92 -13.08
N TYR A 260 17.27 -4.60 -12.45
CA TYR A 260 17.32 -3.53 -11.46
C TYR A 260 17.21 -2.16 -12.11
N PRO A 261 16.21 -1.33 -11.76
CA PRO A 261 16.03 -0.02 -12.35
C PRO A 261 17.10 0.97 -11.85
N LEU A 262 17.69 1.70 -12.78
CA LEU A 262 18.73 2.69 -12.50
C LEU A 262 18.27 4.13 -12.77
N ALA A 263 17.45 4.32 -13.79
CA ALA A 263 16.89 5.63 -14.12
C ALA A 263 15.67 5.49 -15.02
N TYR A 264 14.82 6.50 -14.99
CA TYR A 264 13.79 6.68 -16.01
C TYR A 264 13.66 8.15 -16.39
N GLU A 265 13.13 8.40 -17.58
CA GLU A 265 12.73 9.73 -18.02
C GLU A 265 11.40 9.69 -18.74
N VAL A 266 10.59 10.71 -18.49
CA VAL A 266 9.33 10.90 -19.21
C VAL A 266 9.59 11.93 -20.30
N LEU A 267 9.33 11.55 -21.54
CA LEU A 267 9.56 12.33 -22.76
C LEU A 267 8.23 12.74 -23.40
N ALA A 268 8.26 13.74 -24.27
CA ALA A 268 7.06 14.12 -25.01
C ALA A 268 6.54 12.95 -25.87
N GLY A 269 5.23 12.80 -25.99
CA GLY A 269 4.60 11.68 -26.66
C GLY A 269 4.90 11.54 -28.16
N ASN A 270 5.40 12.59 -28.78
CA ASN A 270 5.84 12.60 -30.19
C ASN A 270 7.35 12.41 -30.35
N THR A 271 8.04 12.02 -29.28
CA THR A 271 9.50 11.82 -29.30
C THR A 271 9.85 10.55 -30.08
N SER A 272 10.87 10.61 -30.93
CA SER A 272 11.41 9.48 -31.65
C SER A 272 12.63 8.86 -30.94
N ASP A 273 12.79 7.55 -31.09
CA ASP A 273 13.81 6.75 -30.39
C ASP A 273 15.26 7.22 -30.65
N LYS A 274 15.52 7.76 -31.85
CA LYS A 274 16.89 8.05 -32.29
C LYS A 274 17.52 9.30 -31.64
N THR A 275 16.71 10.30 -31.31
CA THR A 275 17.21 11.59 -30.84
C THR A 275 17.42 11.64 -29.33
N THR A 276 16.74 10.79 -28.58
CA THR A 276 16.71 10.83 -27.12
C THR A 276 17.72 9.91 -26.46
N LEU A 277 18.07 8.81 -27.13
CA LEU A 277 19.00 7.83 -26.59
C LEU A 277 20.34 8.46 -26.22
N GLN A 278 20.94 9.25 -27.11
CA GLN A 278 22.25 9.84 -26.87
C GLN A 278 22.23 10.82 -25.67
N GLN A 279 21.26 11.72 -25.63
CA GLN A 279 21.13 12.70 -24.52
C GLN A 279 20.87 11.99 -23.18
N PHE A 280 20.07 10.95 -23.21
CA PHE A 280 19.75 10.19 -21.99
C PHE A 280 20.96 9.38 -21.52
N LEU A 281 21.73 8.77 -22.42
CA LEU A 281 22.98 8.08 -22.08
C LEU A 281 24.04 9.02 -21.54
N GLU A 282 24.20 10.22 -22.09
CA GLU A 282 25.10 11.23 -21.55
C GLU A 282 24.74 11.63 -20.11
N LYS A 283 23.43 11.77 -19.84
CA LYS A 283 22.92 12.02 -18.48
C LYS A 283 23.25 10.87 -17.53
N ILE A 284 23.05 9.64 -17.95
CA ILE A 284 23.37 8.44 -17.17
C ILE A 284 24.87 8.33 -16.91
N GLN A 285 25.71 8.59 -17.90
CA GLN A 285 27.16 8.59 -17.73
C GLN A 285 27.64 9.62 -16.71
N LYS A 286 27.00 10.79 -16.67
CA LYS A 286 27.29 11.80 -15.63
C LYS A 286 26.90 11.35 -14.22
N LEU A 287 25.79 10.64 -14.09
CA LEU A 287 25.27 10.23 -12.78
C LEU A 287 25.92 8.93 -12.26
N TYR A 288 26.26 8.01 -13.13
CA TYR A 288 26.62 6.65 -12.75
C TYR A 288 27.99 6.17 -13.28
N GLY A 289 28.69 6.99 -14.05
CA GLY A 289 29.92 6.62 -14.72
C GLY A 289 29.69 5.96 -16.08
N LYS A 290 30.76 5.66 -16.80
CA LYS A 290 30.69 5.11 -18.15
C LYS A 290 30.39 3.61 -18.10
N ALA A 291 29.27 3.20 -18.69
CA ALA A 291 28.97 1.79 -18.89
C ALA A 291 29.82 1.20 -20.02
N ASN A 292 30.26 -0.05 -19.89
CA ASN A 292 31.03 -0.73 -20.92
C ASN A 292 30.17 -1.10 -22.15
N ARG A 293 28.91 -1.41 -21.95
CA ARG A 293 27.95 -1.75 -23.02
C ARG A 293 26.56 -1.26 -22.67
N VAL A 294 25.85 -0.75 -23.67
CA VAL A 294 24.44 -0.40 -23.61
C VAL A 294 23.70 -1.14 -24.70
N TRP A 295 22.66 -1.87 -24.33
CA TRP A 295 21.79 -2.59 -25.27
C TRP A 295 20.47 -1.85 -25.36
N VAL A 296 20.01 -1.62 -26.58
CA VAL A 296 18.69 -1.04 -26.87
C VAL A 296 17.75 -2.19 -27.23
N MET A 297 16.65 -2.29 -26.53
CA MET A 297 15.61 -3.28 -26.76
C MET A 297 14.44 -2.70 -27.54
#